data_f652ad48b853106039a7af4edeeb9890
#
_entry.id   f652ad48b853106039a7af4edeeb9890
#
_cell.length_a   1.000
_cell.length_b   1.000
_cell.length_c   1.000
_cell.angle_alpha   90.00
_cell.angle_beta   90.00
_cell.angle_gamma   90.00
#
_symmetry.space_group_name_H-M   'P 1'
#
loop_
_entity.id
_entity.type
_entity.pdbx_description
1 polymer ?
#
loop_
_entity_poly.entity_id
_entity_poly.type
_entity_poly.pdbx_seq_one_letter_code
_entity_poly.pdbx_strand_id
1 'polypeptide(L)'
;MKIIITGSEGLLGKEISQYLEQNHDIIKLDLLLGHDLTDEDFVRRWFSENTADCLVNCFALNDHVEAGKTRGTLFDISLESFKKFLDVNLTTLFSVCREFARNNKDGNIVNFSASTGIVSARPDLYNGGHKHPAYSISKAGVINLTKFLATHLAPQIRVNCIAPGGVEFDQDEKFKKVYSSLTPMKRMMKKNELNKLVEFLCSTDSSYMTGSTIIVDGGWTIW
;
A
#
# COMPACT_ATOMS: atom_id res chain seq x y z
N MET A 1 15.79 -13.39 6.46
CA MET A 1 14.40 -13.41 6.94
C MET A 1 13.52 -13.98 5.85
N LYS A 2 12.43 -14.62 6.23
CA LYS A 2 11.37 -15.05 5.32
C LYS A 2 10.29 -13.97 5.27
N ILE A 3 10.01 -13.43 4.09
CA ILE A 3 9.11 -12.28 3.91
C ILE A 3 8.02 -12.63 2.90
N ILE A 4 6.77 -12.48 3.29
CA ILE A 4 5.62 -12.57 2.39
C ILE A 4 5.34 -11.18 1.81
N ILE A 5 5.26 -11.08 0.48
CA ILE A 5 4.90 -9.85 -0.22
C ILE A 5 3.62 -10.08 -1.00
N THR A 6 2.55 -9.38 -0.60
CA THR A 6 1.27 -9.41 -1.31
C THR A 6 1.21 -8.27 -2.33
N GLY A 7 0.57 -8.50 -3.48
CA GLY A 7 0.64 -7.56 -4.60
C GLY A 7 2.02 -7.50 -5.23
N SER A 8 2.72 -8.64 -5.24
CA SER A 8 4.14 -8.77 -5.62
C SER A 8 4.42 -8.51 -7.10
N GLU A 9 3.44 -8.58 -7.98
CA GLU A 9 3.57 -8.26 -9.41
C GLU A 9 3.17 -6.82 -9.76
N GLY A 10 2.65 -6.06 -8.76
CA GLY A 10 2.35 -4.64 -8.90
C GLY A 10 3.61 -3.75 -8.95
N LEU A 11 3.43 -2.46 -9.25
CA LEU A 11 4.53 -1.49 -9.46
C LEU A 11 5.55 -1.46 -8.32
N LEU A 12 5.09 -1.31 -7.08
CA LEU A 12 5.96 -1.28 -5.89
C LEU A 12 6.30 -2.68 -5.40
N GLY A 13 5.33 -3.60 -5.40
CA GLY A 13 5.55 -4.97 -4.93
C GLY A 13 6.64 -5.69 -5.71
N LYS A 14 6.66 -5.54 -7.03
CA LYS A 14 7.70 -6.13 -7.90
C LYS A 14 9.08 -5.55 -7.63
N GLU A 15 9.19 -4.24 -7.52
CA GLU A 15 10.46 -3.56 -7.21
C GLU A 15 10.99 -3.96 -5.84
N ILE A 16 10.13 -3.96 -4.81
CA ILE A 16 10.48 -4.35 -3.45
C ILE A 16 10.87 -5.83 -3.39
N SER A 17 10.14 -6.72 -4.08
CA SER A 17 10.46 -8.14 -4.15
C SER A 17 11.85 -8.35 -4.74
N GLN A 18 12.14 -7.74 -5.89
CA GLN A 18 13.45 -7.86 -6.57
C GLN A 18 14.61 -7.34 -5.72
N TYR A 19 14.37 -6.28 -4.94
CA TYR A 19 15.39 -5.75 -4.04
C TYR A 19 15.64 -6.69 -2.85
N LEU A 20 14.58 -7.16 -2.19
CA LEU A 20 14.68 -7.97 -0.98
C LEU A 20 15.15 -9.40 -1.26
N GLU A 21 14.89 -9.97 -2.45
CA GLU A 21 15.37 -11.29 -2.88
C GLU A 21 16.91 -11.42 -2.87
N GLN A 22 17.64 -10.32 -2.88
CA GLN A 22 19.09 -10.33 -2.82
C GLN A 22 19.63 -10.86 -1.47
N ASN A 23 18.86 -10.68 -0.37
CA ASN A 23 19.31 -11.00 0.98
C ASN A 23 18.27 -11.76 1.82
N HIS A 24 17.07 -11.99 1.29
CA HIS A 24 15.94 -12.55 2.03
C HIS A 24 15.21 -13.62 1.23
N ASP A 25 14.55 -14.54 1.91
CA ASP A 25 13.64 -15.54 1.32
C ASP A 25 12.26 -14.89 1.10
N ILE A 26 11.86 -14.71 -0.16
CA ILE A 26 10.64 -13.98 -0.52
C ILE A 26 9.57 -14.94 -1.02
N ILE A 27 8.40 -14.88 -0.38
CA ILE A 27 7.19 -15.54 -0.85
C ILE A 27 6.28 -14.49 -1.50
N LYS A 28 5.96 -14.71 -2.77
CA LYS A 28 5.14 -13.80 -3.59
C LYS A 28 3.68 -14.25 -3.60
N LEU A 29 2.77 -13.33 -3.28
CA LEU A 29 1.32 -13.48 -3.44
C LEU A 29 0.79 -12.37 -4.33
N ASP A 30 0.13 -12.76 -5.42
CA ASP A 30 -0.48 -11.82 -6.35
C ASP A 30 -1.63 -12.47 -7.13
N LEU A 31 -2.62 -11.67 -7.50
CA LEU A 31 -3.72 -12.13 -8.35
C LEU A 31 -3.22 -12.66 -9.69
N LEU A 32 -2.16 -12.08 -10.27
CA LEU A 32 -1.52 -12.53 -11.51
C LEU A 32 -0.82 -13.89 -11.36
N LEU A 33 -0.53 -14.30 -10.13
CA LEU A 33 0.01 -15.61 -9.80
C LEU A 33 -1.08 -16.62 -9.37
N GLY A 34 -2.37 -16.23 -9.50
CA GLY A 34 -3.51 -17.06 -9.14
C GLY A 34 -3.90 -16.98 -7.66
N HIS A 35 -3.38 -16.01 -6.90
CA HIS A 35 -3.68 -15.83 -5.48
C HIS A 35 -4.71 -14.71 -5.30
N ASP A 36 -5.99 -15.05 -5.27
CA ASP A 36 -7.06 -14.07 -5.01
C ASP A 36 -7.20 -13.84 -3.50
N LEU A 37 -6.67 -12.73 -3.03
CA LEU A 37 -6.75 -12.36 -1.61
C LEU A 37 -8.15 -11.87 -1.19
N THR A 38 -9.07 -11.62 -2.12
CA THR A 38 -10.47 -11.31 -1.80
C THR A 38 -11.27 -12.57 -1.43
N ASP A 39 -10.76 -13.74 -1.77
CA ASP A 39 -11.27 -15.04 -1.29
C ASP A 39 -10.77 -15.30 0.14
N GLU A 40 -11.64 -15.07 1.14
CA GLU A 40 -11.29 -15.26 2.56
C GLU A 40 -10.92 -16.72 2.89
N ASP A 41 -11.55 -17.70 2.24
CA ASP A 41 -11.23 -19.11 2.47
C ASP A 41 -9.86 -19.48 1.92
N PHE A 42 -9.48 -18.90 0.75
CA PHE A 42 -8.10 -18.99 0.26
C PHE A 42 -7.12 -18.39 1.25
N VAL A 43 -7.33 -17.15 1.70
CA VAL A 43 -6.44 -16.46 2.65
C VAL A 43 -6.26 -17.28 3.93
N ARG A 44 -7.35 -17.78 4.50
CA ARG A 44 -7.33 -18.60 5.73
C ARG A 44 -6.52 -19.88 5.56
N ARG A 45 -6.78 -20.63 4.50
CA ARG A 45 -6.04 -21.88 4.21
C ARG A 45 -4.56 -21.60 4.00
N TRP A 46 -4.25 -20.62 3.13
CA TRP A 46 -2.88 -20.31 2.76
C TRP A 46 -2.03 -19.92 3.96
N PHE A 47 -2.49 -19.02 4.82
CA PHE A 47 -1.75 -18.60 6.01
C PHE A 47 -1.71 -19.68 7.10
N SER A 48 -2.61 -20.66 7.11
CA SER A 48 -2.52 -21.80 8.04
C SER A 48 -1.35 -22.75 7.72
N GLU A 49 -0.90 -22.74 6.47
CA GLU A 49 0.18 -23.59 5.97
C GLU A 49 1.51 -22.84 5.79
N ASN A 50 1.48 -21.51 5.81
CA ASN A 50 2.63 -20.68 5.48
C ASN A 50 2.88 -19.60 6.56
N THR A 51 4.06 -19.65 7.16
CA THR A 51 4.53 -18.65 8.13
C THR A 51 5.73 -17.87 7.60
N ALA A 52 5.96 -16.66 8.11
CA ALA A 52 7.09 -15.83 7.76
C ALA A 52 7.42 -14.82 8.88
N ASP A 53 8.63 -14.25 8.84
CA ASP A 53 9.07 -13.24 9.79
C ASP A 53 8.40 -11.87 9.52
N CYS A 54 8.02 -11.62 8.26
CA CYS A 54 7.42 -10.34 7.88
C CYS A 54 6.36 -10.50 6.78
N LEU A 55 5.31 -9.67 6.86
CA LEU A 55 4.29 -9.49 5.84
C LEU A 55 4.36 -8.06 5.29
N VAL A 56 4.54 -7.91 3.99
CA VAL A 56 4.55 -6.61 3.28
C VAL A 56 3.34 -6.55 2.35
N ASN A 57 2.38 -5.67 2.64
CA ASN A 57 1.12 -5.57 1.90
C ASN A 57 1.19 -4.47 0.84
N CYS A 58 1.56 -4.85 -0.40
CA CYS A 58 1.64 -3.93 -1.55
C CYS A 58 0.41 -3.94 -2.46
N PHE A 59 -0.54 -4.87 -2.28
CA PHE A 59 -1.73 -4.94 -3.13
C PHE A 59 -2.67 -3.76 -2.88
N ALA A 60 -3.28 -3.27 -3.94
CA ALA A 60 -4.38 -2.32 -3.88
C ALA A 60 -5.05 -2.18 -5.25
N LEU A 61 -6.36 -2.01 -5.23
CA LEU A 61 -7.06 -1.46 -6.37
C LEU A 61 -6.76 0.04 -6.43
N ASN A 62 -6.25 0.50 -7.58
CA ASN A 62 -5.91 1.90 -7.82
C ASN A 62 -6.43 2.32 -9.19
N ASP A 63 -7.09 3.46 -9.25
CA ASP A 63 -7.46 4.09 -10.51
C ASP A 63 -6.29 4.96 -11.00
N HIS A 64 -5.47 4.42 -11.86
CA HIS A 64 -4.36 5.18 -12.46
C HIS A 64 -4.86 6.32 -13.35
N VAL A 65 -4.11 7.41 -13.40
CA VAL A 65 -4.34 8.48 -14.38
C VAL A 65 -3.89 7.96 -15.72
N GLU A 66 -4.85 7.74 -16.64
CA GLU A 66 -4.55 7.31 -18.00
C GLU A 66 -4.60 8.52 -18.94
N ALA A 67 -3.59 8.63 -19.81
CA ALA A 67 -3.54 9.68 -20.83
C ALA A 67 -4.76 9.59 -21.75
N GLY A 68 -5.41 10.73 -21.99
CA GLY A 68 -6.54 10.83 -22.94
C GLY A 68 -7.89 10.33 -22.47
N LYS A 69 -8.00 9.76 -21.25
CA LYS A 69 -9.30 9.40 -20.67
C LYS A 69 -9.86 10.54 -19.83
N THR A 70 -11.06 11.02 -20.18
CA THR A 70 -11.87 11.89 -19.32
C THR A 70 -12.45 11.05 -18.19
N ARG A 71 -12.21 11.47 -16.96
CA ARG A 71 -12.87 10.91 -15.78
C ARG A 71 -14.22 11.59 -15.62
N GLY A 72 -15.23 10.81 -15.25
CA GLY A 72 -16.53 11.36 -14.88
C GLY A 72 -16.45 12.33 -13.69
N THR A 73 -17.56 12.93 -13.35
CA THR A 73 -17.69 13.80 -12.17
C THR A 73 -17.87 12.96 -10.90
N LEU A 74 -17.83 13.61 -9.75
CA LEU A 74 -18.17 12.97 -8.45
C LEU A 74 -19.53 12.26 -8.49
N PHE A 75 -20.48 12.78 -9.26
CA PHE A 75 -21.85 12.24 -9.34
C PHE A 75 -21.96 10.97 -10.21
N ASP A 76 -20.94 10.64 -10.98
CA ASP A 76 -20.90 9.47 -11.85
C ASP A 76 -20.32 8.23 -11.16
N ILE A 77 -19.90 8.35 -9.91
CA ILE A 77 -19.31 7.25 -9.14
C ILE A 77 -20.41 6.33 -8.61
N SER A 78 -20.42 5.07 -9.09
CA SER A 78 -21.36 4.08 -8.59
C SER A 78 -20.98 3.61 -7.17
N LEU A 79 -22.01 3.28 -6.36
CA LEU A 79 -21.77 2.67 -5.05
C LEU A 79 -21.10 1.29 -5.16
N GLU A 80 -21.31 0.57 -6.24
CA GLU A 80 -20.65 -0.70 -6.52
C GLU A 80 -19.12 -0.48 -6.64
N SER A 81 -18.70 0.47 -7.49
CA SER A 81 -17.29 0.84 -7.62
C SER A 81 -16.70 1.30 -6.30
N PHE A 82 -17.44 2.13 -5.55
CA PHE A 82 -17.00 2.61 -4.24
C PHE A 82 -16.76 1.44 -3.26
N LYS A 83 -17.70 0.51 -3.16
CA LYS A 83 -17.60 -0.69 -2.30
C LYS A 83 -16.42 -1.57 -2.71
N LYS A 84 -16.20 -1.78 -4.02
CA LYS A 84 -15.10 -2.59 -4.53
C LYS A 84 -13.73 -2.06 -4.08
N PHE A 85 -13.53 -0.74 -4.07
CA PHE A 85 -12.29 -0.14 -3.55
C PHE A 85 -12.10 -0.40 -2.05
N LEU A 86 -13.17 -0.25 -1.25
CA LEU A 86 -13.09 -0.53 0.18
C LEU A 86 -12.85 -2.01 0.45
N ASP A 87 -13.50 -2.87 -0.30
CA ASP A 87 -13.38 -4.32 -0.15
C ASP A 87 -11.93 -4.76 -0.41
N VAL A 88 -11.38 -4.44 -1.58
CA VAL A 88 -10.01 -4.83 -1.91
C VAL A 88 -8.98 -4.15 -1.00
N ASN A 89 -9.08 -2.83 -0.80
CA ASN A 89 -8.00 -2.08 -0.16
C ASN A 89 -8.03 -2.09 1.37
N LEU A 90 -9.16 -2.41 1.98
CA LEU A 90 -9.32 -2.32 3.43
C LEU A 90 -9.85 -3.62 4.04
N THR A 91 -10.98 -4.17 3.54
CA THR A 91 -11.55 -5.40 4.09
C THR A 91 -10.61 -6.59 3.88
N THR A 92 -10.13 -6.76 2.66
CA THR A 92 -9.14 -7.80 2.32
C THR A 92 -7.84 -7.61 3.10
N LEU A 93 -7.35 -6.37 3.23
CA LEU A 93 -6.14 -6.09 4.01
C LEU A 93 -6.30 -6.51 5.48
N PHE A 94 -7.46 -6.24 6.08
CA PHE A 94 -7.75 -6.71 7.43
C PHE A 94 -7.71 -8.23 7.51
N SER A 95 -8.34 -8.95 6.58
CA SER A 95 -8.33 -10.42 6.53
C SER A 95 -6.90 -10.97 6.44
N VAL A 96 -6.09 -10.47 5.52
CA VAL A 96 -4.69 -10.88 5.32
C VAL A 96 -3.85 -10.64 6.59
N CYS A 97 -3.93 -9.44 7.19
CA CYS A 97 -3.21 -9.13 8.43
C CYS A 97 -3.65 -10.01 9.60
N ARG A 98 -4.95 -10.26 9.72
CA ARG A 98 -5.54 -11.12 10.75
C ARG A 98 -5.04 -12.55 10.65
N GLU A 99 -5.05 -13.13 9.46
CA GLU A 99 -4.64 -14.52 9.26
C GLU A 99 -3.11 -14.68 9.37
N PHE A 100 -2.33 -13.69 8.94
CA PHE A 100 -0.90 -13.66 9.25
C PHE A 100 -0.67 -13.67 10.78
N ALA A 101 -1.31 -12.76 11.51
CA ALA A 101 -1.13 -12.66 12.96
C ALA A 101 -1.63 -13.90 13.71
N ARG A 102 -2.68 -14.58 13.23
CA ARG A 102 -3.21 -15.82 13.83
C ARG A 102 -2.19 -16.96 13.78
N ASN A 103 -1.41 -17.03 12.71
CA ASN A 103 -0.55 -18.18 12.42
C ASN A 103 0.94 -17.92 12.68
N ASN A 104 1.31 -16.70 13.11
CA ASN A 104 2.69 -16.35 13.48
C ASN A 104 2.75 -15.91 14.94
N LYS A 105 3.72 -16.46 15.69
CA LYS A 105 3.92 -16.14 17.12
C LYS A 105 4.53 -14.75 17.32
N ASP A 106 5.36 -14.33 16.41
CA ASP A 106 6.03 -13.03 16.35
C ASP A 106 6.24 -12.61 14.90
N GLY A 107 6.59 -11.37 14.68
CA GLY A 107 6.85 -10.87 13.33
C GLY A 107 6.56 -9.38 13.13
N ASN A 108 6.53 -8.99 11.86
CA ASN A 108 6.29 -7.63 11.44
C ASN A 108 5.26 -7.55 10.31
N ILE A 109 4.44 -6.52 10.32
CA ILE A 109 3.52 -6.19 9.22
C ILE A 109 3.85 -4.78 8.72
N VAL A 110 4.07 -4.62 7.42
CA VAL A 110 4.27 -3.35 6.74
C VAL A 110 3.11 -3.13 5.76
N ASN A 111 2.26 -2.17 6.05
CA ASN A 111 1.13 -1.80 5.21
C ASN A 111 1.46 -0.60 4.33
N PHE A 112 0.82 -0.48 3.16
CA PHE A 112 0.94 0.66 2.28
C PHE A 112 -0.34 1.49 2.24
N SER A 113 -0.25 2.72 2.77
CA SER A 113 -1.23 3.78 2.56
C SER A 113 -0.87 4.60 1.31
N ALA A 114 -1.13 5.88 1.31
CA ALA A 114 -0.74 6.86 0.31
C ALA A 114 -0.79 8.26 0.90
N SER A 115 -0.13 9.25 0.28
CA SER A 115 -0.27 10.67 0.64
C SER A 115 -1.73 11.12 0.59
N THR A 116 -2.55 10.56 -0.32
CA THR A 116 -3.99 10.84 -0.40
C THR A 116 -4.83 10.18 0.72
N GLY A 117 -4.24 9.33 1.54
CA GLY A 117 -4.84 8.86 2.79
C GLY A 117 -4.61 9.82 3.96
N ILE A 118 -3.73 10.82 3.80
CA ILE A 118 -3.40 11.85 4.80
C ILE A 118 -4.10 13.16 4.43
N VAL A 119 -4.01 13.57 3.15
CA VAL A 119 -4.67 14.75 2.60
C VAL A 119 -5.57 14.36 1.42
N SER A 120 -6.53 15.20 1.08
CA SER A 120 -7.38 14.94 -0.09
C SER A 120 -6.57 14.99 -1.40
N ALA A 121 -7.00 14.21 -2.38
CA ALA A 121 -6.49 14.34 -3.74
C ALA A 121 -6.83 15.72 -4.32
N ARG A 122 -5.87 16.35 -5.00
CA ARG A 122 -6.05 17.68 -5.59
C ARG A 122 -6.74 17.58 -6.96
N PRO A 123 -7.91 18.24 -7.15
CA PRO A 123 -8.62 18.19 -8.42
C PRO A 123 -7.81 18.72 -9.61
N ASP A 124 -6.93 19.70 -9.37
CA ASP A 124 -6.08 20.33 -10.40
C ASP A 124 -5.22 19.34 -11.20
N LEU A 125 -4.95 18.16 -10.62
CA LEU A 125 -4.16 17.10 -11.26
C LEU A 125 -4.95 16.30 -12.31
N TYR A 126 -6.28 16.37 -12.31
CA TYR A 126 -7.11 15.38 -12.99
C TYR A 126 -7.91 15.95 -14.18
N ASN A 127 -7.47 17.07 -14.76
CA ASN A 127 -8.09 17.67 -15.97
C ASN A 127 -9.62 17.77 -15.91
N GLY A 128 -10.17 18.28 -14.79
CA GLY A 128 -11.61 18.37 -14.56
C GLY A 128 -12.29 17.10 -14.03
N GLY A 129 -11.55 15.99 -13.94
CA GLY A 129 -11.98 14.78 -13.25
C GLY A 129 -11.50 14.73 -11.79
N HIS A 130 -11.37 13.52 -11.25
CA HIS A 130 -10.96 13.32 -9.87
C HIS A 130 -10.23 11.96 -9.68
N LYS A 131 -9.48 11.83 -8.62
CA LYS A 131 -9.09 10.53 -8.07
C LYS A 131 -10.31 9.88 -7.47
N HIS A 132 -10.49 8.57 -7.66
CA HIS A 132 -11.63 7.86 -7.08
C HIS A 132 -11.65 8.06 -5.54
N PRO A 133 -12.72 8.62 -4.95
CA PRO A 133 -12.73 8.99 -3.53
C PRO A 133 -12.52 7.79 -2.61
N ALA A 134 -13.07 6.62 -2.95
CA ALA A 134 -12.89 5.42 -2.15
C ALA A 134 -11.43 4.93 -2.10
N TYR A 135 -10.59 5.29 -3.09
CA TYR A 135 -9.15 5.03 -2.97
C TYR A 135 -8.56 5.80 -1.78
N SER A 136 -8.72 7.12 -1.75
CA SER A 136 -8.19 7.96 -0.67
C SER A 136 -8.78 7.57 0.69
N ILE A 137 -10.08 7.32 0.74
CA ILE A 137 -10.79 6.86 1.96
C ILE A 137 -10.24 5.53 2.44
N SER A 138 -10.06 4.55 1.53
CA SER A 138 -9.46 3.25 1.90
C SER A 138 -8.05 3.40 2.44
N LYS A 139 -7.24 4.29 1.84
CA LYS A 139 -5.86 4.54 2.28
C LYS A 139 -5.78 5.28 3.62
N ALA A 140 -6.74 6.15 3.95
CA ALA A 140 -6.92 6.67 5.30
C ALA A 140 -7.33 5.55 6.29
N GLY A 141 -8.21 4.65 5.86
CA GLY A 141 -8.59 3.45 6.63
C GLY A 141 -7.39 2.56 6.95
N VAL A 142 -6.45 2.37 6.02
CA VAL A 142 -5.20 1.61 6.24
C VAL A 142 -4.36 2.21 7.36
N ILE A 143 -4.27 3.53 7.46
CA ILE A 143 -3.55 4.23 8.55
C ILE A 143 -4.17 3.88 9.91
N ASN A 144 -5.48 3.97 10.01
CA ASN A 144 -6.18 3.68 11.27
C ASN A 144 -6.14 2.17 11.60
N LEU A 145 -6.34 1.30 10.59
CA LEU A 145 -6.22 -0.15 10.75
C LEU A 145 -4.83 -0.55 11.26
N THR A 146 -3.77 0.07 10.74
CA THR A 146 -2.40 -0.15 11.21
C THR A 146 -2.25 0.15 12.71
N LYS A 147 -2.80 1.27 13.18
CA LYS A 147 -2.79 1.63 14.60
C LYS A 147 -3.59 0.64 15.45
N PHE A 148 -4.78 0.27 14.98
CA PHE A 148 -5.62 -0.71 15.66
C PHE A 148 -4.90 -2.06 15.80
N LEU A 149 -4.33 -2.59 14.72
CA LEU A 149 -3.58 -3.84 14.76
C LEU A 149 -2.34 -3.76 15.66
N ALA A 150 -1.61 -2.64 15.60
CA ALA A 150 -0.43 -2.42 16.44
C ALA A 150 -0.76 -2.50 17.94
N THR A 151 -1.89 -1.93 18.37
CA THR A 151 -2.30 -1.97 19.78
C THR A 151 -2.74 -3.36 20.25
N HIS A 152 -3.25 -4.19 19.33
CA HIS A 152 -3.77 -5.52 19.67
C HIS A 152 -2.73 -6.65 19.53
N LEU A 153 -1.71 -6.44 18.69
CA LEU A 153 -0.73 -7.47 18.34
C LEU A 153 0.64 -7.28 19.04
N ALA A 154 0.90 -6.08 19.57
CA ALA A 154 2.12 -5.84 20.33
C ALA A 154 2.08 -6.61 21.69
N PRO A 155 3.25 -7.01 22.21
CA PRO A 155 4.59 -6.80 21.67
C PRO A 155 5.03 -7.83 20.62
N GLN A 156 4.25 -8.87 20.36
CA GLN A 156 4.64 -10.01 19.52
C GLN A 156 4.78 -9.62 18.05
N ILE A 157 3.81 -8.88 17.52
CA ILE A 157 3.82 -8.46 16.12
C ILE A 157 3.77 -6.94 16.06
N ARG A 158 4.77 -6.34 15.39
CA ARG A 158 4.78 -4.91 15.11
C ARG A 158 4.05 -4.64 13.80
N VAL A 159 3.28 -3.56 13.76
CA VAL A 159 2.52 -3.18 12.56
C VAL A 159 2.79 -1.72 12.25
N ASN A 160 3.37 -1.43 11.08
CA ASN A 160 3.66 -0.08 10.62
C ASN A 160 3.11 0.17 9.22
N CYS A 161 3.00 1.43 8.85
CA CYS A 161 2.47 1.87 7.57
C CYS A 161 3.44 2.81 6.86
N ILE A 162 3.60 2.65 5.56
CA ILE A 162 4.26 3.61 4.69
C ILE A 162 3.19 4.36 3.90
N ALA A 163 3.28 5.69 3.84
CA ALA A 163 2.40 6.55 3.05
C ALA A 163 3.23 7.25 1.95
N PRO A 164 3.37 6.62 0.78
CA PRO A 164 4.14 7.19 -0.32
C PRO A 164 3.38 8.31 -1.03
N GLY A 165 4.13 9.23 -1.62
CA GLY A 165 3.67 10.18 -2.63
C GLY A 165 3.42 9.52 -3.98
N GLY A 166 3.23 10.34 -5.02
CA GLY A 166 3.07 9.86 -6.39
C GLY A 166 4.35 9.23 -6.92
N VAL A 167 4.26 7.94 -7.24
CA VAL A 167 5.35 7.18 -7.86
C VAL A 167 5.33 7.40 -9.37
N GLU A 168 6.47 7.75 -9.94
CA GLU A 168 6.60 7.91 -11.39
C GLU A 168 6.49 6.55 -12.08
N PHE A 169 5.60 6.50 -13.07
CA PHE A 169 5.37 5.31 -13.88
C PHE A 169 4.93 5.73 -15.30
N ASP A 170 3.72 5.44 -15.70
CA ASP A 170 3.20 5.63 -17.06
C ASP A 170 2.25 6.84 -17.16
N GLN A 171 2.39 7.81 -16.24
CA GLN A 171 1.60 9.06 -16.32
C GLN A 171 2.08 9.93 -17.47
N ASP A 172 1.15 10.69 -18.08
CA ASP A 172 1.52 11.66 -19.10
C ASP A 172 2.44 12.77 -18.57
N GLU A 173 3.20 13.40 -19.46
CA GLU A 173 4.18 14.42 -19.11
C GLU A 173 3.54 15.68 -18.49
N LYS A 174 2.29 15.98 -18.84
CA LYS A 174 1.56 17.11 -18.26
C LYS A 174 1.27 16.83 -16.77
N PHE A 175 0.79 15.62 -16.46
CA PHE A 175 0.57 15.20 -15.07
C PHE A 175 1.87 15.24 -14.27
N LYS A 176 2.96 14.63 -14.79
CA LYS A 176 4.26 14.62 -14.12
C LYS A 176 4.77 16.02 -13.83
N LYS A 177 4.65 16.95 -14.79
CA LYS A 177 5.06 18.34 -14.65
C LYS A 177 4.24 19.06 -13.59
N VAL A 178 2.92 18.93 -13.59
CA VAL A 178 2.05 19.57 -12.58
C VAL A 178 2.30 18.98 -11.20
N TYR A 179 2.36 17.63 -11.08
CA TYR A 179 2.65 16.97 -9.82
C TYR A 179 4.00 17.45 -9.25
N SER A 180 5.04 17.48 -10.07
CA SER A 180 6.38 17.92 -9.66
C SER A 180 6.41 19.38 -9.22
N SER A 181 5.65 20.26 -9.87
CA SER A 181 5.58 21.68 -9.48
C SER A 181 4.98 21.88 -8.08
N LEU A 182 4.04 21.01 -7.70
CA LEU A 182 3.34 21.02 -6.42
C LEU A 182 4.11 20.28 -5.31
N THR A 183 5.14 19.52 -5.65
CA THR A 183 5.96 18.78 -4.67
C THR A 183 7.18 19.61 -4.28
N PRO A 184 7.52 19.81 -2.99
CA PRO A 184 8.76 20.49 -2.58
C PRO A 184 10.03 19.94 -3.23
N MET A 185 10.14 18.59 -3.35
CA MET A 185 11.26 17.91 -4.03
C MET A 185 11.28 18.08 -5.56
N LYS A 186 10.27 18.77 -6.16
CA LYS A 186 10.16 19.10 -7.59
C LYS A 186 10.22 17.90 -8.54
N ARG A 187 9.85 16.74 -8.07
CA ARG A 187 9.75 15.49 -8.86
C ARG A 187 8.77 14.51 -8.23
N MET A 188 8.37 13.52 -8.99
CA MET A 188 7.72 12.33 -8.49
C MET A 188 8.73 11.38 -7.84
N MET A 189 8.27 10.45 -7.02
CA MET A 189 9.09 9.43 -6.38
C MET A 189 9.48 8.35 -7.38
N LYS A 190 10.73 7.88 -7.33
CA LYS A 190 11.15 6.67 -8.05
C LYS A 190 10.71 5.43 -7.29
N LYS A 191 10.38 4.35 -7.99
CA LYS A 191 9.87 3.11 -7.39
C LYS A 191 10.82 2.46 -6.37
N ASN A 192 12.13 2.62 -6.53
CA ASN A 192 13.16 2.03 -5.67
C ASN A 192 13.44 2.84 -4.39
N GLU A 193 12.88 4.04 -4.23
CA GLU A 193 13.17 4.91 -3.06
C GLU A 193 12.55 4.40 -1.75
N LEU A 194 11.69 3.38 -1.82
CA LEU A 194 11.10 2.75 -0.63
C LEU A 194 11.82 1.47 -0.18
N ASN A 195 12.71 0.91 -1.00
CA ASN A 195 13.29 -0.41 -0.77
C ASN A 195 13.96 -0.53 0.61
N LYS A 196 14.86 0.39 0.95
CA LYS A 196 15.56 0.40 2.23
C LYS A 196 14.64 0.67 3.43
N LEU A 197 13.60 1.48 3.24
CA LEU A 197 12.62 1.72 4.32
C LEU A 197 11.80 0.45 4.61
N VAL A 198 11.40 -0.28 3.58
CA VAL A 198 10.70 -1.56 3.77
C VAL A 198 11.61 -2.56 4.48
N GLU A 199 12.86 -2.72 4.03
CA GLU A 199 13.84 -3.60 4.66
C GLU A 199 14.07 -3.22 6.14
N PHE A 200 14.23 -1.92 6.44
CA PHE A 200 14.35 -1.41 7.81
C PHE A 200 13.14 -1.76 8.67
N LEU A 201 11.91 -1.57 8.16
CA LEU A 201 10.70 -1.88 8.91
C LEU A 201 10.49 -3.39 9.13
N CYS A 202 10.99 -4.23 8.23
CA CYS A 202 10.98 -5.68 8.39
C CYS A 202 12.04 -6.16 9.41
N SER A 203 13.09 -5.39 9.65
CA SER A 203 14.22 -5.78 10.48
C SER A 203 14.06 -5.45 11.97
N THR A 204 15.00 -5.92 12.78
CA THR A 204 15.13 -5.59 14.21
C THR A 204 15.56 -4.14 14.45
N ASP A 205 16.08 -3.44 13.45
CA ASP A 205 16.49 -2.03 13.57
C ASP A 205 15.31 -1.11 13.86
N SER A 206 14.08 -1.55 13.50
CA SER A 206 12.83 -0.87 13.83
C SER A 206 12.10 -1.45 15.04
N SER A 207 12.80 -2.17 15.94
CA SER A 207 12.21 -2.94 17.05
C SER A 207 11.34 -2.13 18.02
N TYR A 208 11.53 -0.82 18.11
CA TYR A 208 10.69 0.06 18.96
C TYR A 208 9.65 0.85 18.16
N MET A 209 9.39 0.44 16.90
CA MET A 209 8.39 1.07 16.03
C MET A 209 7.19 0.14 15.83
N THR A 210 6.02 0.58 16.32
CA THR A 210 4.73 -0.04 16.01
C THR A 210 3.64 1.04 15.99
N GLY A 211 2.64 0.90 15.12
CA GLY A 211 1.56 1.87 14.92
C GLY A 211 1.98 3.14 14.16
N SER A 212 3.21 3.21 13.68
CA SER A 212 3.75 4.40 12.98
C SER A 212 3.26 4.47 11.54
N THR A 213 3.03 5.70 11.06
CA THR A 213 2.85 5.99 9.64
C THR A 213 4.02 6.84 9.16
N ILE A 214 4.85 6.26 8.29
CA ILE A 214 6.02 6.90 7.72
C ILE A 214 5.65 7.53 6.38
N ILE A 215 5.68 8.86 6.32
CA ILE A 215 5.37 9.62 5.11
C ILE A 215 6.61 9.73 4.25
N VAL A 216 6.52 9.31 2.98
CA VAL A 216 7.59 9.39 1.99
C VAL A 216 7.01 9.97 0.71
N ASP A 217 6.82 11.30 0.67
CA ASP A 217 6.01 11.96 -0.35
C ASP A 217 6.70 13.17 -1.00
N GLY A 218 7.97 13.40 -0.73
CA GLY A 218 8.71 14.55 -1.23
C GLY A 218 8.22 15.90 -0.69
N GLY A 219 7.49 15.87 0.43
CA GLY A 219 6.90 17.05 1.07
C GLY A 219 5.51 17.41 0.54
N TRP A 220 4.85 16.51 -0.19
CA TRP A 220 3.50 16.76 -0.75
C TRP A 220 2.46 17.14 0.30
N THR A 221 2.52 16.55 1.50
CA THR A 221 1.49 16.70 2.55
C THR A 221 1.80 17.79 3.59
N ILE A 222 2.88 18.57 3.44
CA ILE A 222 3.30 19.55 4.46
C ILE A 222 2.81 20.97 4.23
N TRP A 223 2.06 21.26 3.17
CA TRP A 223 1.52 22.59 2.84
C TRP A 223 0.06 22.54 2.34
#